data_a5d22caba90d869b541699c90ff4b853
#
_entry.id   a5d22caba90d869b541699c90ff4b853
#
_cell.length_a   1.000
_cell.length_b   1.000
_cell.length_c   1.000
_cell.angle_alpha   90.00
_cell.angle_beta   90.00
_cell.angle_gamma   90.00
#
_symmetry.space_group_name_H-M   'P 1'
#
loop_
_entity.id
_entity.type
_entity.pdbx_description
1 polymer ?
#
loop_
_entity_poly.entity_id
_entity_poly.type
_entity_poly.pdbx_seq_one_letter_code
_entity_poly.pdbx_strand_id
1 'polypeptide(L)'
;MQLELALDRIDAMRDNIVSTLTELCRIPAIGPTNGGDGETKKAAAVQALIKDLGLKVERFDAPDKRVPGGKRPNLVARMGKGPRLWFLCHLDIVPPGERKGWRCDPFDPQVFDGRLYGRGTEDNGQALVSVLAAYQALVKSKTKPGRALGFAFVSDEETGSALGAKYLLEQDLFEPKDAFVVPDWGMASGEEVEVAEKSVLWLKITVTGKQGHASTPNEAVNAHRAGAFLTTAIDANLPGKFRATDPLFRPWNSTFEPTKHEPNVPNVNTIPGEDVFYFDCRVLPVYKTKEVVAAVQALANQTVQTFGVRVAVEVVNEESSPPTPTDAPIVQELLGILRKVRNLRAKPVGIGGGTVSGPLREEKFPCVVWSTTDETGHTVNEYAKIDNLVADAKVFAALMAGPD
;
A
#
# COMPACT_ATOMS: atom_id res chain seq x y z
N MET A 1 30.59 -14.88 9.95
CA MET A 1 30.56 -16.37 9.96
C MET A 1 29.16 -16.96 10.13
N GLN A 2 28.41 -16.68 11.20
CA GLN A 2 27.05 -17.27 11.35
C GLN A 2 26.03 -16.69 10.35
N LEU A 3 26.03 -15.37 10.13
CA LEU A 3 25.15 -14.75 9.14
C LEU A 3 25.45 -15.27 7.72
N GLU A 4 26.70 -15.38 7.34
CA GLU A 4 27.13 -15.89 6.02
C GLU A 4 26.54 -17.30 5.76
N LEU A 5 26.57 -18.19 6.79
CA LEU A 5 25.95 -19.51 6.66
C LEU A 5 24.44 -19.45 6.39
N ALA A 6 23.75 -18.44 6.96
CA ALA A 6 22.33 -18.25 6.69
C ALA A 6 22.12 -17.69 5.27
N LEU A 7 22.97 -16.78 4.79
CA LEU A 7 22.90 -16.25 3.44
C LEU A 7 23.14 -17.35 2.39
N ASP A 8 24.17 -18.19 2.59
CA ASP A 8 24.45 -19.34 1.72
C ASP A 8 23.28 -20.35 1.73
N ARG A 9 22.62 -20.49 2.89
CA ARG A 9 21.46 -21.35 3.00
C ARG A 9 20.28 -20.83 2.19
N ILE A 10 20.09 -19.53 2.10
CA ILE A 10 19.05 -18.93 1.26
C ILE A 10 19.29 -19.24 -0.21
N ASP A 11 20.54 -19.16 -0.70
CA ASP A 11 20.87 -19.56 -2.07
C ASP A 11 20.52 -21.03 -2.34
N ALA A 12 20.86 -21.91 -1.40
CA ALA A 12 20.53 -23.33 -1.48
C ALA A 12 19.03 -23.64 -1.39
N MET A 13 18.22 -22.69 -0.95
CA MET A 13 16.75 -22.81 -0.85
C MET A 13 16.01 -22.22 -2.03
N ARG A 14 16.68 -21.74 -3.08
CA ARG A 14 16.10 -21.05 -4.23
C ARG A 14 14.87 -21.78 -4.80
N ASP A 15 14.97 -23.07 -5.08
CA ASP A 15 13.88 -23.86 -5.64
C ASP A 15 12.70 -24.02 -4.66
N ASN A 16 13.00 -24.15 -3.38
CA ASN A 16 11.98 -24.20 -2.33
C ASN A 16 11.24 -22.87 -2.19
N ILE A 17 11.95 -21.74 -2.30
CA ILE A 17 11.36 -20.40 -2.29
C ILE A 17 10.38 -20.25 -3.45
N VAL A 18 10.79 -20.61 -4.68
CA VAL A 18 9.94 -20.56 -5.87
C VAL A 18 8.73 -21.46 -5.73
N SER A 19 8.92 -22.71 -5.26
CA SER A 19 7.82 -23.66 -5.05
C SER A 19 6.82 -23.13 -4.02
N THR A 20 7.30 -22.58 -2.91
CA THR A 20 6.43 -22.01 -1.87
C THR A 20 5.59 -20.85 -2.42
N LEU A 21 6.19 -19.93 -3.18
CA LEU A 21 5.46 -18.82 -3.80
C LEU A 21 4.43 -19.35 -4.80
N THR A 22 4.80 -20.32 -5.64
CA THR A 22 3.89 -20.95 -6.61
C THR A 22 2.65 -21.52 -5.92
N GLU A 23 2.85 -22.30 -4.83
CA GLU A 23 1.75 -22.90 -4.08
C GLU A 23 0.82 -21.84 -3.43
N LEU A 24 1.38 -20.75 -2.90
CA LEU A 24 0.57 -19.68 -2.30
C LEU A 24 -0.22 -18.88 -3.36
N CYS A 25 0.34 -18.66 -4.55
CA CYS A 25 -0.36 -17.97 -5.64
C CYS A 25 -1.48 -18.81 -6.27
N ARG A 26 -1.42 -20.13 -6.14
CA ARG A 26 -2.53 -21.05 -6.52
C ARG A 26 -3.76 -20.90 -5.63
N ILE A 27 -3.64 -20.18 -4.52
CA ILE A 27 -4.73 -19.94 -3.58
C ILE A 27 -5.18 -18.46 -3.73
N PRO A 28 -6.19 -18.17 -4.57
CA PRO A 28 -6.72 -16.82 -4.70
C PRO A 28 -7.22 -16.28 -3.36
N ALA A 29 -6.84 -15.06 -3.03
CA ALA A 29 -7.23 -14.38 -1.79
C ALA A 29 -7.81 -12.99 -2.13
N ILE A 30 -8.73 -12.95 -3.07
CA ILE A 30 -9.39 -11.71 -3.51
C ILE A 30 -10.40 -11.30 -2.43
N GLY A 31 -10.32 -10.04 -2.01
CA GLY A 31 -11.24 -9.47 -1.02
C GLY A 31 -12.69 -9.34 -1.53
N PRO A 32 -13.69 -9.29 -0.63
CA PRO A 32 -15.10 -9.30 -1.00
C PRO A 32 -15.55 -8.04 -1.75
N THR A 33 -14.89 -6.92 -1.56
CA THR A 33 -15.12 -5.69 -2.34
C THR A 33 -14.88 -5.90 -3.84
N ASN A 34 -13.98 -6.82 -4.16
CA ASN A 34 -13.63 -7.23 -5.52
C ASN A 34 -14.26 -8.57 -5.94
N GLY A 35 -15.31 -9.01 -5.23
CA GLY A 35 -16.09 -10.21 -5.57
C GLY A 35 -15.45 -11.54 -5.19
N GLY A 36 -14.44 -11.55 -4.32
CA GLY A 36 -13.77 -12.77 -3.84
C GLY A 36 -14.28 -13.25 -2.49
N ASP A 37 -13.76 -14.41 -2.08
CA ASP A 37 -14.10 -15.09 -0.81
C ASP A 37 -13.19 -14.70 0.36
N GLY A 38 -12.24 -13.78 0.16
CA GLY A 38 -11.26 -13.36 1.16
C GLY A 38 -10.10 -14.35 1.34
N GLU A 39 -9.34 -14.16 2.41
CA GLU A 39 -7.99 -14.71 2.60
C GLU A 39 -7.94 -16.04 3.36
N THR A 40 -9.08 -16.56 3.83
CA THR A 40 -9.13 -17.71 4.78
C THR A 40 -8.31 -18.91 4.33
N LYS A 41 -8.33 -19.27 3.04
CA LYS A 41 -7.59 -20.42 2.51
C LYS A 41 -6.08 -20.13 2.46
N LYS A 42 -5.67 -18.96 1.98
CA LYS A 42 -4.26 -18.56 1.93
C LYS A 42 -3.70 -18.41 3.34
N ALA A 43 -4.45 -17.81 4.26
CA ALA A 43 -4.06 -17.72 5.66
C ALA A 43 -3.82 -19.10 6.30
N ALA A 44 -4.66 -20.09 6.00
CA ALA A 44 -4.44 -21.46 6.49
C ALA A 44 -3.12 -22.08 5.98
N ALA A 45 -2.78 -21.86 4.70
CA ALA A 45 -1.52 -22.31 4.13
C ALA A 45 -0.31 -21.59 4.76
N VAL A 46 -0.37 -20.26 4.90
CA VAL A 46 0.69 -19.47 5.55
C VAL A 46 0.83 -19.86 7.02
N GLN A 47 -0.27 -20.11 7.73
CA GLN A 47 -0.23 -20.59 9.11
C GLN A 47 0.50 -21.95 9.23
N ALA A 48 0.33 -22.86 8.28
CA ALA A 48 1.05 -24.14 8.25
C ALA A 48 2.56 -23.89 8.08
N LEU A 49 2.96 -23.05 7.11
CA LEU A 49 4.37 -22.69 6.89
C LEU A 49 5.02 -22.10 8.16
N ILE A 50 4.34 -21.20 8.86
CA ILE A 50 4.86 -20.59 10.08
C ILE A 50 5.03 -21.63 11.19
N LYS A 51 4.08 -22.57 11.34
CA LYS A 51 4.17 -23.67 12.32
C LYS A 51 5.33 -24.62 12.01
N ASP A 52 5.58 -24.92 10.73
CA ASP A 52 6.71 -25.76 10.30
C ASP A 52 8.07 -25.11 10.60
N LEU A 53 8.10 -23.77 10.75
CA LEU A 53 9.28 -23.03 11.22
C LEU A 53 9.43 -23.05 12.75
N GLY A 54 8.55 -23.72 13.48
CA GLY A 54 8.58 -23.84 14.94
C GLY A 54 8.03 -22.62 15.68
N LEU A 55 7.33 -21.72 15.00
CA LEU A 55 6.73 -20.53 15.60
C LEU A 55 5.27 -20.82 16.02
N LYS A 56 4.90 -20.26 17.17
CA LYS A 56 3.49 -20.21 17.59
C LYS A 56 2.77 -19.14 16.81
N VAL A 57 1.66 -19.50 16.18
CA VAL A 57 0.80 -18.55 15.44
C VAL A 57 -0.38 -18.18 16.31
N GLU A 58 -0.59 -16.90 16.47
CA GLU A 58 -1.81 -16.29 17.01
C GLU A 58 -2.65 -15.79 15.85
N ARG A 59 -3.97 -15.94 15.96
CA ARG A 59 -4.89 -15.57 14.91
C ARG A 59 -5.83 -14.48 15.42
N PHE A 60 -5.91 -13.39 14.69
CA PHE A 60 -6.77 -12.24 14.94
C PHE A 60 -7.78 -12.11 13.80
N ASP A 61 -8.96 -12.65 14.01
CA ASP A 61 -10.03 -12.72 13.01
C ASP A 61 -10.91 -11.46 13.08
N ALA A 62 -10.74 -10.53 12.13
CA ALA A 62 -11.61 -9.36 12.02
C ALA A 62 -12.99 -9.75 11.49
N PRO A 63 -14.11 -9.29 12.10
CA PRO A 63 -15.46 -9.64 11.66
C PRO A 63 -15.77 -9.04 10.27
N ASP A 64 -16.21 -9.90 9.33
CA ASP A 64 -16.69 -9.44 8.02
C ASP A 64 -17.76 -10.38 7.47
N LYS A 65 -19.01 -9.95 7.47
CA LYS A 65 -20.15 -10.73 6.99
C LYS A 65 -20.18 -10.94 5.47
N ARG A 66 -19.33 -10.25 4.72
CA ARG A 66 -19.26 -10.34 3.26
C ARG A 66 -18.52 -11.59 2.76
N VAL A 67 -17.73 -12.23 3.64
CA VAL A 67 -16.95 -13.44 3.29
C VAL A 67 -17.52 -14.71 3.90
N PRO A 68 -17.30 -15.88 3.28
CA PRO A 68 -17.62 -17.16 3.89
C PRO A 68 -16.95 -17.33 5.25
N GLY A 69 -17.70 -17.75 6.27
CA GLY A 69 -17.19 -17.87 7.64
C GLY A 69 -17.20 -16.56 8.45
N GLY A 70 -17.55 -15.43 7.85
CA GLY A 70 -17.81 -14.16 8.54
C GLY A 70 -16.58 -13.47 9.14
N LYS A 71 -15.36 -13.78 8.64
CA LYS A 71 -14.11 -13.32 9.25
C LYS A 71 -12.98 -13.15 8.22
N ARG A 72 -12.18 -12.08 8.40
CA ARG A 72 -10.92 -11.84 7.68
C ARG A 72 -9.76 -12.18 8.63
N PRO A 73 -8.94 -13.17 8.32
CA PRO A 73 -7.89 -13.65 9.22
C PRO A 73 -6.62 -12.82 9.14
N ASN A 74 -6.09 -12.42 10.29
CA ASN A 74 -4.75 -11.88 10.42
C ASN A 74 -3.91 -12.87 11.26
N LEU A 75 -2.71 -13.17 10.79
CA LEU A 75 -1.82 -14.12 11.45
C LEU A 75 -0.65 -13.38 12.09
N VAL A 76 -0.36 -13.71 13.33
CA VAL A 76 0.74 -13.10 14.08
C VAL A 76 1.62 -14.21 14.67
N ALA A 77 2.93 -14.05 14.50
CA ALA A 77 3.90 -14.90 15.17
C ALA A 77 4.97 -14.02 15.85
N ARG A 78 5.34 -14.38 17.07
CA ARG A 78 6.28 -13.59 17.88
C ARG A 78 7.34 -14.49 18.49
N MET A 79 8.58 -13.97 18.54
CA MET A 79 9.66 -14.62 19.26
C MET A 79 10.53 -13.62 20.01
N GLY A 80 11.22 -14.08 21.04
CA GLY A 80 12.04 -13.23 21.90
C GLY A 80 11.22 -12.39 22.87
N LYS A 81 11.90 -11.54 23.65
CA LYS A 81 11.30 -10.60 24.64
C LYS A 81 11.81 -9.19 24.39
N GLY A 82 10.97 -8.19 24.70
CA GLY A 82 11.27 -6.77 24.53
C GLY A 82 10.87 -6.25 23.14
N PRO A 83 11.30 -5.04 22.81
CA PRO A 83 10.95 -4.39 21.54
C PRO A 83 11.30 -5.27 20.35
N ARG A 84 10.38 -5.33 19.39
CA ARG A 84 10.47 -6.22 18.22
C ARG A 84 10.76 -5.45 16.96
N LEU A 85 11.46 -6.12 16.05
CA LEU A 85 11.40 -5.81 14.65
C LEU A 85 10.30 -6.65 14.02
N TRP A 86 9.29 -5.98 13.49
CA TRP A 86 8.16 -6.59 12.81
C TRP A 86 8.37 -6.62 11.31
N PHE A 87 8.00 -7.74 10.69
CA PHE A 87 7.80 -7.86 9.25
C PHE A 87 6.30 -7.99 9.02
N LEU A 88 5.74 -7.06 8.25
CA LEU A 88 4.31 -7.04 7.95
C LEU A 88 4.11 -7.19 6.45
N CYS A 89 3.41 -8.25 6.04
CA CYS A 89 3.06 -8.56 4.65
C CYS A 89 1.55 -8.78 4.56
N HIS A 90 0.96 -8.56 3.39
CA HIS A 90 -0.46 -8.84 3.21
C HIS A 90 -0.73 -10.19 2.51
N LEU A 91 -1.94 -10.70 2.72
CA LEU A 91 -2.41 -11.99 2.21
C LEU A 91 -3.27 -11.83 0.96
N ASP A 92 -4.02 -10.74 0.90
CA ASP A 92 -4.96 -10.48 -0.17
C ASP A 92 -4.27 -10.09 -1.48
N ILE A 93 -5.04 -10.09 -2.54
CA ILE A 93 -4.60 -9.76 -3.90
C ILE A 93 -5.76 -9.09 -4.64
N VAL A 94 -5.42 -8.26 -5.62
CA VAL A 94 -6.42 -7.73 -6.56
C VAL A 94 -6.88 -8.79 -7.57
N PRO A 95 -8.04 -8.62 -8.22
CA PRO A 95 -8.45 -9.47 -9.33
C PRO A 95 -7.42 -9.49 -10.47
N PRO A 96 -7.35 -10.59 -11.24
CA PRO A 96 -6.37 -10.73 -12.32
C PRO A 96 -6.68 -9.86 -13.55
N GLY A 97 -7.83 -9.21 -13.61
CA GLY A 97 -8.29 -8.51 -14.79
C GLY A 97 -8.63 -9.47 -15.96
N GLU A 98 -8.43 -9.02 -17.19
CA GLU A 98 -8.77 -9.80 -18.38
C GLU A 98 -7.80 -10.98 -18.60
N ARG A 99 -8.28 -12.21 -18.45
CA ARG A 99 -7.46 -13.42 -18.61
C ARG A 99 -6.80 -13.55 -19.99
N LYS A 100 -7.39 -13.01 -21.04
CA LYS A 100 -6.85 -13.06 -22.40
C LYS A 100 -5.46 -12.42 -22.53
N GLY A 101 -5.13 -11.46 -21.65
CA GLY A 101 -3.82 -10.80 -21.65
C GLY A 101 -2.70 -11.58 -20.96
N TRP A 102 -3.04 -12.62 -20.18
CA TRP A 102 -2.06 -13.39 -19.41
C TRP A 102 -1.38 -14.46 -20.28
N ARG A 103 -0.05 -14.62 -20.10
CA ARG A 103 0.74 -15.66 -20.77
C ARG A 103 0.59 -17.06 -20.15
N CYS A 104 0.09 -17.13 -18.90
CA CYS A 104 -0.31 -18.37 -18.21
C CYS A 104 -1.58 -18.09 -17.38
N ASP A 105 -2.20 -19.10 -16.79
CA ASP A 105 -3.29 -18.87 -15.84
C ASP A 105 -2.74 -18.06 -14.65
N PRO A 106 -3.33 -16.90 -14.29
CA PRO A 106 -2.85 -16.07 -13.18
C PRO A 106 -2.82 -16.80 -11.84
N PHE A 107 -3.56 -17.91 -11.69
CA PHE A 107 -3.59 -18.74 -10.48
C PHE A 107 -2.94 -20.13 -10.68
N ASP A 108 -2.24 -20.35 -11.78
CA ASP A 108 -1.32 -21.46 -11.97
C ASP A 108 0.04 -20.90 -12.43
N PRO A 109 0.83 -20.30 -11.51
CA PRO A 109 2.05 -19.58 -11.84
C PRO A 109 3.07 -20.45 -12.57
N GLN A 110 3.71 -19.86 -13.58
CA GLN A 110 4.73 -20.53 -14.39
C GLN A 110 6.02 -19.70 -14.45
N VAL A 111 7.16 -20.39 -14.47
CA VAL A 111 8.46 -19.75 -14.61
C VAL A 111 8.82 -19.60 -16.09
N PHE A 112 9.14 -18.37 -16.48
CA PHE A 112 9.72 -18.03 -17.78
C PHE A 112 10.88 -17.04 -17.57
N ASP A 113 12.02 -17.32 -18.12
CA ASP A 113 13.19 -16.41 -18.13
C ASP A 113 13.56 -15.85 -16.74
N GLY A 114 13.57 -16.72 -15.72
CA GLY A 114 13.92 -16.34 -14.36
C GLY A 114 12.85 -15.52 -13.61
N ARG A 115 11.62 -15.46 -14.16
CA ARG A 115 10.46 -14.79 -13.58
C ARG A 115 9.33 -15.78 -13.34
N LEU A 116 8.71 -15.71 -12.18
CA LEU A 116 7.50 -16.47 -11.86
C LEU A 116 6.29 -15.58 -12.16
N TYR A 117 5.53 -15.90 -13.20
CA TYR A 117 4.34 -15.16 -13.61
C TYR A 117 3.09 -15.70 -12.91
N GLY A 118 2.29 -14.82 -12.36
CA GLY A 118 1.02 -15.13 -11.70
C GLY A 118 0.52 -13.94 -10.86
N ARG A 119 -0.79 -13.86 -10.61
CA ARG A 119 -1.36 -12.83 -9.74
C ARG A 119 -0.94 -13.07 -8.27
N GLY A 120 -0.45 -12.01 -7.62
CA GLY A 120 0.04 -12.06 -6.25
C GLY A 120 1.46 -12.64 -6.13
N THR A 121 2.21 -12.75 -7.24
CA THR A 121 3.62 -13.19 -7.20
C THR A 121 4.54 -12.09 -6.71
N GLU A 122 4.38 -10.85 -7.20
CA GLU A 122 5.13 -9.68 -6.74
C GLU A 122 4.43 -9.05 -5.55
N ASP A 123 3.12 -8.82 -5.66
CA ASP A 123 2.28 -8.12 -4.70
C ASP A 123 1.31 -9.09 -3.97
N ASN A 124 1.56 -9.50 -2.74
CA ASN A 124 2.71 -9.30 -1.88
C ASN A 124 3.41 -10.66 -1.59
N GLY A 125 3.21 -11.66 -2.48
CA GLY A 125 3.72 -13.03 -2.32
C GLY A 125 5.24 -13.08 -2.25
N GLN A 126 5.95 -12.30 -3.08
CA GLN A 126 7.41 -12.17 -3.04
C GLN A 126 7.90 -11.82 -1.63
N ALA A 127 7.34 -10.79 -1.05
CA ALA A 127 7.70 -10.30 0.27
C ALA A 127 7.43 -11.34 1.36
N LEU A 128 6.21 -11.90 1.37
CA LEU A 128 5.78 -12.90 2.33
C LEU A 128 6.73 -14.11 2.33
N VAL A 129 7.04 -14.65 1.14
CA VAL A 129 7.90 -15.83 1.03
C VAL A 129 9.35 -15.50 1.35
N SER A 130 9.87 -14.33 0.95
CA SER A 130 11.22 -13.89 1.27
C SER A 130 11.43 -13.71 2.77
N VAL A 131 10.44 -13.17 3.50
CA VAL A 131 10.47 -13.03 4.96
C VAL A 131 10.49 -14.40 5.64
N LEU A 132 9.64 -15.34 5.22
CA LEU A 132 9.60 -16.69 5.77
C LEU A 132 10.89 -17.47 5.46
N ALA A 133 11.43 -17.34 4.24
CA ALA A 133 12.67 -17.97 3.82
C ALA A 133 13.88 -17.44 4.62
N ALA A 134 13.92 -16.14 4.88
CA ALA A 134 14.92 -15.51 5.73
C ALA A 134 14.96 -16.14 7.13
N TYR A 135 13.81 -16.23 7.77
CA TYR A 135 13.72 -16.84 9.09
C TYR A 135 14.04 -18.34 9.04
N GLN A 136 13.55 -19.08 8.04
CA GLN A 136 13.86 -20.48 7.84
C GLN A 136 15.37 -20.74 7.70
N ALA A 137 16.08 -19.89 6.98
CA ALA A 137 17.51 -19.98 6.80
C ALA A 137 18.27 -19.79 8.12
N LEU A 138 17.87 -18.83 8.95
CA LEU A 138 18.43 -18.63 10.29
C LEU A 138 18.22 -19.88 11.16
N VAL A 139 17.02 -20.46 11.18
CA VAL A 139 16.72 -21.69 11.93
C VAL A 139 17.58 -22.85 11.45
N LYS A 140 17.63 -23.09 10.13
CA LYS A 140 18.40 -24.21 9.54
C LYS A 140 19.91 -24.07 9.69
N SER A 141 20.44 -22.84 9.70
CA SER A 141 21.85 -22.56 9.96
C SER A 141 22.20 -22.47 11.46
N LYS A 142 21.21 -22.64 12.34
CA LYS A 142 21.34 -22.45 13.80
C LYS A 142 21.84 -21.07 14.18
N THR A 143 21.60 -20.08 13.33
CA THR A 143 21.89 -18.68 13.61
C THR A 143 20.75 -18.10 14.44
N LYS A 144 21.05 -17.66 15.66
CA LYS A 144 20.04 -17.04 16.52
C LYS A 144 19.76 -15.63 16.04
N PRO A 145 18.48 -15.21 15.94
CA PRO A 145 18.16 -13.80 15.78
C PRO A 145 18.77 -12.96 16.90
N GLY A 146 19.34 -11.81 16.56
CA GLY A 146 19.98 -10.90 17.51
C GLY A 146 18.99 -10.00 18.27
N ARG A 147 17.70 -10.12 17.96
CA ARG A 147 16.61 -9.33 18.53
C ARG A 147 15.30 -10.11 18.62
N ALA A 148 14.34 -9.56 19.33
CA ALA A 148 12.96 -10.05 19.28
C ALA A 148 12.36 -9.75 17.92
N LEU A 149 11.61 -10.70 17.36
CA LEU A 149 10.97 -10.60 16.05
C LEU A 149 9.47 -10.74 16.17
N GLY A 150 8.77 -10.03 15.29
CA GLY A 150 7.36 -10.18 15.03
C GLY A 150 7.11 -10.40 13.54
N PHE A 151 6.12 -11.20 13.23
CA PHE A 151 5.64 -11.44 11.86
C PHE A 151 4.14 -11.23 11.87
N ALA A 152 3.66 -10.36 11.01
CA ALA A 152 2.23 -10.11 10.81
C ALA A 152 1.89 -10.33 9.34
N PHE A 153 0.90 -11.20 9.09
CA PHE A 153 0.37 -11.44 7.75
C PHE A 153 -1.10 -11.04 7.78
N VAL A 154 -1.39 -9.91 7.13
CA VAL A 154 -2.66 -9.20 7.27
C VAL A 154 -3.57 -9.39 6.06
N SER A 155 -4.85 -9.27 6.29
CA SER A 155 -5.90 -9.19 5.28
C SER A 155 -6.19 -7.73 4.90
N ASP A 156 -6.96 -7.52 3.81
CA ASP A 156 -7.64 -6.26 3.48
C ASP A 156 -6.70 -5.08 3.14
N GLU A 157 -5.45 -5.36 2.77
CA GLU A 157 -4.51 -4.31 2.36
C GLU A 157 -5.04 -3.56 1.15
N GLU A 158 -5.41 -4.29 0.12
CA GLU A 158 -5.87 -3.84 -1.20
C GLU A 158 -7.18 -3.02 -1.18
N THR A 159 -7.80 -2.91 0.00
CA THR A 159 -9.05 -2.18 0.18
C THR A 159 -9.04 -1.26 1.42
N GLY A 160 -7.83 -0.86 1.87
CA GLY A 160 -7.63 0.20 2.88
C GLY A 160 -7.33 -0.28 4.29
N SER A 161 -7.00 -1.57 4.46
CA SER A 161 -6.45 -2.19 5.69
C SER A 161 -7.32 -2.09 6.96
N ALA A 162 -8.62 -1.77 6.82
CA ALA A 162 -9.51 -1.60 7.97
C ALA A 162 -9.64 -2.89 8.79
N LEU A 163 -9.64 -4.05 8.12
CA LEU A 163 -9.76 -5.37 8.73
C LEU A 163 -8.41 -6.11 8.83
N GLY A 164 -7.32 -5.44 8.44
CA GLY A 164 -5.94 -5.91 8.46
C GLY A 164 -5.09 -5.18 9.48
N ALA A 165 -4.15 -4.35 9.01
CA ALA A 165 -3.20 -3.64 9.86
C ALA A 165 -3.89 -2.73 10.89
N LYS A 166 -4.92 -1.97 10.49
CA LYS A 166 -5.69 -1.10 11.41
C LYS A 166 -6.38 -1.92 12.50
N TYR A 167 -6.97 -3.07 12.15
CA TYR A 167 -7.56 -3.98 13.12
C TYR A 167 -6.53 -4.52 14.12
N LEU A 168 -5.30 -4.86 13.67
CA LEU A 168 -4.25 -5.31 14.57
C LEU A 168 -3.74 -4.22 15.50
N LEU A 169 -3.71 -2.95 15.07
CA LEU A 169 -3.34 -1.82 15.91
C LEU A 169 -4.31 -1.63 17.10
N GLU A 170 -5.58 -2.02 16.94
CA GLU A 170 -6.58 -1.97 18.00
C GLU A 170 -6.47 -3.11 19.04
N GLN A 171 -5.55 -4.10 18.82
CA GLN A 171 -5.48 -5.33 19.64
C GLN A 171 -4.41 -5.29 20.74
N ASP A 172 -3.86 -4.14 21.12
CA ASP A 172 -2.76 -4.00 22.10
C ASP A 172 -1.57 -4.97 21.84
N LEU A 173 -1.31 -5.21 20.56
CA LEU A 173 -0.33 -6.19 20.10
C LEU A 173 1.10 -5.65 20.09
N PHE A 174 1.25 -4.36 19.79
CA PHE A 174 2.52 -3.71 19.52
C PHE A 174 3.01 -2.90 20.71
N GLU A 175 4.33 -2.92 20.94
CA GLU A 175 4.95 -2.16 22.03
C GLU A 175 5.51 -0.82 21.51
N PRO A 176 5.53 0.26 22.31
CA PRO A 176 5.91 1.62 21.85
C PRO A 176 7.30 1.74 21.20
N LYS A 177 8.18 0.77 21.42
CA LYS A 177 9.54 0.72 20.86
C LYS A 177 9.70 -0.27 19.71
N ASP A 178 8.60 -0.86 19.26
CA ASP A 178 8.61 -1.73 18.09
C ASP A 178 8.93 -0.92 16.83
N ALA A 179 9.57 -1.56 15.86
CA ALA A 179 9.85 -1.01 14.54
C ALA A 179 9.34 -1.97 13.47
N PHE A 180 9.04 -1.44 12.30
CA PHE A 180 8.42 -2.23 11.23
C PHE A 180 9.22 -2.16 9.93
N VAL A 181 9.25 -3.31 9.26
CA VAL A 181 9.64 -3.46 7.86
C VAL A 181 8.39 -3.95 7.11
N VAL A 182 7.94 -3.17 6.16
CA VAL A 182 6.82 -3.49 5.27
C VAL A 182 7.39 -3.68 3.87
N PRO A 183 7.58 -4.92 3.41
CA PRO A 183 8.18 -5.16 2.10
C PRO A 183 7.11 -5.13 0.99
N ASP A 184 6.43 -4.00 0.85
CA ASP A 184 5.25 -3.82 0.02
C ASP A 184 5.45 -2.86 -1.16
N TRP A 185 6.58 -2.20 -1.20
CA TRP A 185 6.99 -1.33 -2.30
C TRP A 185 8.51 -1.33 -2.46
N GLY A 186 8.96 -1.11 -3.68
CA GLY A 186 10.37 -0.97 -4.00
C GLY A 186 10.61 -0.67 -5.47
N MET A 187 11.88 -0.50 -5.82
CA MET A 187 12.33 -0.26 -7.18
C MET A 187 13.16 -1.45 -7.67
N ALA A 188 13.21 -1.64 -9.00
CA ALA A 188 14.00 -2.71 -9.61
C ALA A 188 15.50 -2.65 -9.25
N SER A 189 16.02 -1.47 -8.91
CA SER A 189 17.39 -1.29 -8.41
C SER A 189 17.57 -1.72 -6.97
N GLY A 190 16.50 -1.69 -6.14
CA GLY A 190 16.55 -1.85 -4.68
C GLY A 190 17.22 -0.69 -3.95
N GLU A 191 17.50 0.44 -4.63
CA GLU A 191 18.25 1.59 -4.08
C GLU A 191 17.35 2.67 -3.46
N GLU A 192 16.07 2.42 -3.29
CA GLU A 192 15.15 3.35 -2.64
C GLU A 192 14.47 2.67 -1.46
N VAL A 193 14.54 3.31 -0.29
CA VAL A 193 13.87 2.89 0.95
C VAL A 193 12.79 3.91 1.25
N GLU A 194 11.55 3.50 1.18
CA GLU A 194 10.44 4.39 1.47
C GLU A 194 10.34 4.64 2.97
N VAL A 195 10.28 5.92 3.35
CA VAL A 195 10.18 6.40 4.73
C VAL A 195 9.03 7.40 4.91
N ALA A 196 8.35 7.78 3.82
CA ALA A 196 7.30 8.79 3.84
C ALA A 196 6.32 8.60 2.68
N GLU A 197 5.06 8.89 2.93
CA GLU A 197 3.99 8.87 1.95
C GLU A 197 3.30 10.24 1.88
N LYS A 198 2.85 10.64 0.69
CA LYS A 198 1.90 11.77 0.61
C LYS A 198 0.55 11.31 1.14
N SER A 199 -0.09 12.17 1.93
CA SER A 199 -1.47 11.91 2.31
C SER A 199 -2.36 11.87 1.08
N VAL A 200 -3.25 10.88 1.00
CA VAL A 200 -4.25 10.72 -0.05
C VAL A 200 -5.52 11.40 0.39
N LEU A 201 -6.06 12.29 -0.44
CA LEU A 201 -7.34 12.94 -0.18
C LEU A 201 -8.14 12.98 -1.47
N TRP A 202 -9.25 12.24 -1.51
CA TRP A 202 -10.17 12.29 -2.64
C TRP A 202 -11.40 13.10 -2.29
N LEU A 203 -11.68 14.09 -3.12
CA LEU A 203 -12.82 14.97 -2.96
C LEU A 203 -13.85 14.70 -4.05
N LYS A 204 -15.12 14.56 -3.64
CA LYS A 204 -16.26 14.65 -4.55
C LYS A 204 -16.92 16.00 -4.38
N ILE A 205 -17.12 16.70 -5.49
CA ILE A 205 -17.73 18.03 -5.51
C ILE A 205 -19.02 17.96 -6.32
N THR A 206 -20.13 18.30 -5.68
CA THR A 206 -21.45 18.33 -6.30
C THR A 206 -21.93 19.78 -6.37
N VAL A 207 -22.13 20.26 -7.58
CA VAL A 207 -22.70 21.59 -7.85
C VAL A 207 -24.16 21.42 -8.25
N THR A 208 -25.09 22.06 -7.53
CA THR A 208 -26.52 22.02 -7.82
C THR A 208 -27.03 23.38 -8.21
N GLY A 209 -27.57 23.47 -9.41
CA GLY A 209 -28.22 24.64 -9.98
C GLY A 209 -29.70 24.40 -10.25
N LYS A 210 -30.17 24.85 -11.41
CA LYS A 210 -31.53 24.64 -11.90
C LYS A 210 -31.52 24.30 -13.38
N GLN A 211 -31.99 23.10 -13.71
CA GLN A 211 -32.12 22.68 -15.11
C GLN A 211 -33.09 23.52 -15.89
N GLY A 212 -32.81 23.78 -17.18
CA GLY A 212 -33.66 24.49 -18.06
C GLY A 212 -33.32 24.35 -19.54
N HIS A 213 -34.10 24.93 -20.40
CA HIS A 213 -33.83 24.92 -21.83
C HIS A 213 -32.69 25.90 -22.20
N ALA A 214 -31.75 25.48 -23.03
CA ALA A 214 -30.58 26.31 -23.35
C ALA A 214 -30.87 27.61 -24.06
N SER A 215 -32.05 27.75 -24.70
CA SER A 215 -32.50 28.99 -25.36
C SER A 215 -33.06 30.05 -24.38
N THR A 216 -33.40 29.65 -23.15
CA THR A 216 -33.91 30.54 -22.09
C THR A 216 -33.04 30.48 -20.83
N PRO A 217 -31.73 30.81 -20.93
CA PRO A 217 -30.78 30.61 -19.83
C PRO A 217 -31.08 31.45 -18.58
N ASN A 218 -31.85 32.52 -18.72
CA ASN A 218 -32.33 33.37 -17.62
C ASN A 218 -33.32 32.65 -16.68
N GLU A 219 -33.92 31.56 -17.10
CA GLU A 219 -34.86 30.74 -16.29
C GLU A 219 -34.18 29.59 -15.58
N ALA A 220 -32.88 29.37 -15.86
CA ALA A 220 -32.07 28.26 -15.36
C ALA A 220 -30.87 28.76 -14.54
N VAL A 221 -30.22 27.87 -13.82
CA VAL A 221 -28.94 28.09 -13.15
C VAL A 221 -27.98 26.98 -13.57
N ASN A 222 -27.00 27.30 -14.37
CA ASN A 222 -26.15 26.33 -15.05
C ASN A 222 -25.10 25.74 -14.08
N ALA A 223 -25.37 24.54 -13.58
CA ALA A 223 -24.47 23.82 -12.67
C ALA A 223 -23.12 23.51 -13.32
N HIS A 224 -23.11 23.11 -14.60
CA HIS A 224 -21.87 22.76 -15.31
C HIS A 224 -20.96 24.00 -15.51
N ARG A 225 -21.50 25.19 -15.82
CA ARG A 225 -20.70 26.42 -15.90
C ARG A 225 -20.04 26.72 -14.55
N ALA A 226 -20.80 26.61 -13.45
CA ALA A 226 -20.29 26.83 -12.10
C ALA A 226 -19.26 25.78 -11.71
N GLY A 227 -19.49 24.49 -12.07
CA GLY A 227 -18.54 23.39 -11.84
C GLY A 227 -17.23 23.57 -12.59
N ALA A 228 -17.28 23.92 -13.87
CA ALA A 228 -16.08 24.20 -14.67
C ALA A 228 -15.28 25.39 -14.11
N PHE A 229 -15.96 26.45 -13.65
CA PHE A 229 -15.31 27.57 -12.96
C PHE A 229 -14.63 27.12 -11.67
N LEU A 230 -15.32 26.34 -10.82
CA LEU A 230 -14.78 25.85 -9.56
C LEU A 230 -13.59 24.91 -9.78
N THR A 231 -13.67 24.01 -10.75
CA THR A 231 -12.55 23.12 -11.14
C THR A 231 -11.31 23.93 -11.49
N THR A 232 -11.46 24.93 -12.37
CA THR A 232 -10.35 25.82 -12.76
C THR A 232 -9.84 26.64 -11.57
N ALA A 233 -10.73 27.12 -10.70
CA ALA A 233 -10.34 27.86 -9.51
C ALA A 233 -9.54 26.99 -8.52
N ILE A 234 -9.92 25.74 -8.31
CA ILE A 234 -9.18 24.79 -7.48
C ILE A 234 -7.79 24.56 -8.06
N ASP A 235 -7.72 24.18 -9.34
CA ASP A 235 -6.47 23.89 -10.05
C ASP A 235 -5.49 25.08 -10.03
N ALA A 236 -5.99 26.29 -10.23
CA ALA A 236 -5.16 27.50 -10.23
C ALA A 236 -4.68 27.95 -8.83
N ASN A 237 -5.45 27.69 -7.77
CA ASN A 237 -5.17 28.26 -6.45
C ASN A 237 -4.46 27.30 -5.48
N LEU A 238 -4.77 26.00 -5.49
CA LEU A 238 -4.20 25.08 -4.52
C LEU A 238 -2.67 24.95 -4.62
N PRO A 239 -2.06 24.83 -5.83
CA PRO A 239 -0.60 24.75 -5.94
C PRO A 239 0.11 25.97 -5.34
N GLY A 240 -0.44 27.16 -5.54
CA GLY A 240 0.09 28.41 -4.99
C GLY A 240 -0.06 28.53 -3.47
N LYS A 241 -1.09 27.91 -2.89
CA LYS A 241 -1.33 27.88 -1.45
C LYS A 241 -0.50 26.81 -0.74
N PHE A 242 -0.36 25.64 -1.33
CA PHE A 242 0.37 24.48 -0.77
C PHE A 242 1.70 24.28 -1.50
N ARG A 243 2.56 25.30 -1.49
CA ARG A 243 3.77 25.44 -2.32
C ARG A 243 5.03 24.82 -1.72
N ALA A 244 4.96 24.20 -0.52
CA ALA A 244 6.13 23.53 0.05
C ALA A 244 6.64 22.45 -0.91
N THR A 245 7.95 22.25 -0.88
CA THR A 245 8.63 21.18 -1.60
C THR A 245 9.42 20.32 -0.64
N ASP A 246 9.46 19.02 -0.91
CA ASP A 246 10.26 18.06 -0.17
C ASP A 246 11.01 17.17 -1.16
N PRO A 247 12.37 17.19 -1.14
CA PRO A 247 13.19 16.42 -2.07
C PRO A 247 13.10 14.90 -1.89
N LEU A 248 12.50 14.42 -0.79
CA LEU A 248 12.21 13.00 -0.61
C LEU A 248 11.23 12.48 -1.67
N PHE A 249 10.29 13.31 -2.14
CA PHE A 249 9.20 12.91 -3.04
C PHE A 249 9.48 13.17 -4.51
N ARG A 250 8.72 12.47 -5.38
CA ARG A 250 8.62 12.73 -6.82
C ARG A 250 7.14 12.68 -7.22
N PRO A 251 6.54 13.78 -7.70
CA PRO A 251 7.07 15.16 -7.69
C PRO A 251 7.30 15.71 -6.27
N TRP A 252 8.15 16.71 -6.13
CA TRP A 252 8.56 17.27 -4.83
C TRP A 252 7.46 18.05 -4.09
N ASN A 253 6.39 18.40 -4.77
CA ASN A 253 5.27 19.21 -4.27
C ASN A 253 4.01 18.36 -4.06
N SER A 254 3.02 18.91 -3.37
CA SER A 254 1.65 18.39 -3.37
C SER A 254 1.02 18.52 -4.76
N THR A 255 0.15 17.57 -5.13
CA THR A 255 -0.59 17.59 -6.40
C THR A 255 -2.10 17.58 -6.14
N PHE A 256 -2.86 18.20 -7.04
CA PHE A 256 -4.31 18.39 -6.92
C PHE A 256 -4.92 18.22 -8.30
N GLU A 257 -5.24 16.96 -8.67
CA GLU A 257 -5.64 16.63 -10.04
C GLU A 257 -7.15 16.44 -10.15
N PRO A 258 -7.83 17.13 -11.07
CA PRO A 258 -9.21 16.81 -11.44
C PRO A 258 -9.21 15.50 -12.24
N THR A 259 -9.80 14.43 -11.69
CA THR A 259 -9.63 13.09 -12.28
C THR A 259 -10.89 12.50 -12.89
N LYS A 260 -12.05 12.73 -12.27
CA LYS A 260 -13.30 12.12 -12.70
C LYS A 260 -14.40 13.18 -12.80
N HIS A 261 -15.23 13.05 -13.82
CA HIS A 261 -16.45 13.86 -14.03
C HIS A 261 -17.61 12.93 -14.38
N GLU A 262 -18.76 13.10 -13.73
CA GLU A 262 -19.95 12.30 -14.00
C GLU A 262 -20.76 12.89 -15.15
N PRO A 263 -21.43 12.08 -15.98
CA PRO A 263 -22.36 12.58 -17.00
C PRO A 263 -23.48 13.40 -16.38
N ASN A 264 -23.80 14.57 -16.93
CA ASN A 264 -24.87 15.43 -16.39
C ASN A 264 -26.18 15.35 -17.17
N VAL A 265 -26.24 15.78 -18.44
CA VAL A 265 -27.47 15.73 -19.25
C VAL A 265 -27.25 14.96 -20.53
N PRO A 266 -28.28 14.22 -21.04
CA PRO A 266 -28.12 13.38 -22.21
C PRO A 266 -28.18 14.13 -23.54
N ASN A 267 -28.62 15.40 -23.55
CA ASN A 267 -28.88 16.18 -24.76
C ASN A 267 -28.29 17.62 -24.68
N VAL A 268 -27.81 18.12 -25.81
CA VAL A 268 -27.03 19.38 -25.90
C VAL A 268 -27.84 20.62 -25.60
N ASN A 269 -29.14 20.63 -25.82
CA ASN A 269 -30.01 21.79 -25.65
C ASN A 269 -30.61 21.97 -24.25
N THR A 270 -30.06 21.25 -23.25
CA THR A 270 -30.48 21.32 -21.86
C THR A 270 -29.35 21.89 -21.00
N ILE A 271 -29.66 22.90 -20.19
CA ILE A 271 -28.77 23.42 -19.15
C ILE A 271 -28.77 22.43 -17.99
N PRO A 272 -27.61 21.87 -17.55
CA PRO A 272 -27.56 20.95 -16.45
C PRO A 272 -27.97 21.60 -15.11
N GLY A 273 -28.81 20.89 -14.37
CA GLY A 273 -29.18 21.23 -12.99
C GLY A 273 -28.21 20.69 -11.94
N GLU A 274 -27.36 19.74 -12.33
CA GLU A 274 -26.32 19.17 -11.47
C GLU A 274 -25.04 18.92 -12.25
N ASP A 275 -23.90 19.04 -11.56
CA ASP A 275 -22.58 18.74 -12.09
C ASP A 275 -21.71 18.14 -10.98
N VAL A 276 -21.11 16.95 -11.24
CA VAL A 276 -20.37 16.20 -10.23
C VAL A 276 -18.98 15.88 -10.76
N PHE A 277 -17.96 16.25 -10.00
CA PHE A 277 -16.57 16.00 -10.37
C PHE A 277 -15.73 15.71 -9.14
N TYR A 278 -14.52 15.15 -9.38
CA TYR A 278 -13.64 14.65 -8.34
C TYR A 278 -12.23 15.20 -8.47
N PHE A 279 -11.57 15.33 -7.33
CA PHE A 279 -10.13 15.60 -7.25
C PHE A 279 -9.40 14.48 -6.52
N ASP A 280 -8.26 14.06 -7.05
CA ASP A 280 -7.22 13.29 -6.35
C ASP A 280 -6.17 14.28 -5.86
N CYS A 281 -6.04 14.42 -4.54
CA CYS A 281 -5.06 15.29 -3.92
C CYS A 281 -4.00 14.42 -3.23
N ARG A 282 -2.72 14.64 -3.61
CA ARG A 282 -1.57 14.00 -2.96
C ARG A 282 -0.82 15.06 -2.17
N VAL A 283 -0.99 15.03 -0.86
CA VAL A 283 -0.62 16.15 0.02
C VAL A 283 0.65 15.81 0.78
N LEU A 284 1.68 16.68 0.69
CA LEU A 284 2.91 16.50 1.46
C LEU A 284 2.62 16.48 2.97
N PRO A 285 3.35 15.66 3.76
CA PRO A 285 3.12 15.50 5.21
C PRO A 285 3.23 16.80 6.04
N VAL A 286 3.85 17.85 5.49
CA VAL A 286 3.93 19.17 6.14
C VAL A 286 2.57 19.85 6.23
N TYR A 287 1.59 19.45 5.43
CA TYR A 287 0.23 19.98 5.45
C TYR A 287 -0.76 18.94 5.99
N LYS A 288 -1.81 19.43 6.63
CA LYS A 288 -2.95 18.59 7.02
C LYS A 288 -4.00 18.58 5.92
N THR A 289 -4.55 17.43 5.61
CA THR A 289 -5.63 17.25 4.62
C THR A 289 -6.81 18.19 4.85
N LYS A 290 -7.19 18.43 6.11
CA LYS A 290 -8.24 19.40 6.49
C LYS A 290 -7.98 20.83 6.02
N GLU A 291 -6.72 21.23 5.83
CA GLU A 291 -6.36 22.55 5.32
C GLU A 291 -6.66 22.66 3.83
N VAL A 292 -6.50 21.54 3.09
CA VAL A 292 -6.87 21.42 1.68
C VAL A 292 -8.39 21.48 1.53
N VAL A 293 -9.12 20.70 2.34
CA VAL A 293 -10.60 20.71 2.37
C VAL A 293 -11.13 22.12 2.63
N ALA A 294 -10.57 22.82 3.63
CA ALA A 294 -10.96 24.18 3.97
C ALA A 294 -10.69 25.18 2.82
N ALA A 295 -9.59 24.98 2.09
CA ALA A 295 -9.28 25.81 0.93
C ALA A 295 -10.26 25.58 -0.23
N VAL A 296 -10.60 24.32 -0.51
CA VAL A 296 -11.62 23.96 -1.52
C VAL A 296 -12.99 24.51 -1.13
N GLN A 297 -13.37 24.38 0.14
CA GLN A 297 -14.64 24.92 0.65
C GLN A 297 -14.73 26.45 0.51
N ALA A 298 -13.63 27.16 0.70
CA ALA A 298 -13.61 28.62 0.50
C ALA A 298 -13.86 28.98 -0.97
N LEU A 299 -13.26 28.28 -1.93
CA LEU A 299 -13.50 28.44 -3.35
C LEU A 299 -14.93 28.05 -3.75
N ALA A 300 -15.46 26.99 -3.16
CA ALA A 300 -16.86 26.58 -3.33
C ALA A 300 -17.83 27.71 -2.88
N ASN A 301 -17.57 28.32 -1.72
CA ASN A 301 -18.38 29.41 -1.22
C ASN A 301 -18.37 30.66 -2.15
N GLN A 302 -17.21 30.98 -2.75
CA GLN A 302 -17.12 32.02 -3.76
C GLN A 302 -17.95 31.68 -5.02
N THR A 303 -17.90 30.42 -5.45
CA THR A 303 -18.70 29.94 -6.60
C THR A 303 -20.19 30.01 -6.31
N VAL A 304 -20.63 29.68 -5.09
CA VAL A 304 -22.03 29.85 -4.65
C VAL A 304 -22.50 31.32 -4.81
N GLN A 305 -21.67 32.25 -4.33
CA GLN A 305 -21.98 33.70 -4.42
C GLN A 305 -22.01 34.21 -5.87
N THR A 306 -21.12 33.70 -6.72
CA THR A 306 -20.96 34.15 -8.10
C THR A 306 -22.08 33.64 -9.01
N PHE A 307 -22.50 32.39 -8.84
CA PHE A 307 -23.39 31.70 -9.79
C PHE A 307 -24.80 31.40 -9.23
N GLY A 308 -25.04 31.62 -7.94
CA GLY A 308 -26.33 31.33 -7.33
C GLY A 308 -26.63 29.79 -7.23
N VAL A 309 -25.60 28.97 -7.24
CA VAL A 309 -25.67 27.50 -7.10
C VAL A 309 -25.53 27.08 -5.65
N ARG A 310 -25.79 25.78 -5.35
CA ARG A 310 -25.33 25.13 -4.12
C ARG A 310 -24.11 24.28 -4.46
N VAL A 311 -23.16 24.19 -3.54
CA VAL A 311 -21.97 23.33 -3.69
C VAL A 311 -21.81 22.50 -2.43
N ALA A 312 -21.70 21.19 -2.59
CA ALA A 312 -21.28 20.25 -1.55
C ALA A 312 -19.86 19.75 -1.87
N VAL A 313 -19.01 19.72 -0.84
CA VAL A 313 -17.65 19.15 -0.91
C VAL A 313 -17.62 17.98 0.07
N GLU A 314 -17.44 16.79 -0.45
CA GLU A 314 -17.42 15.54 0.31
C GLU A 314 -16.02 14.92 0.25
N VAL A 315 -15.49 14.47 1.39
CA VAL A 315 -14.30 13.64 1.46
C VAL A 315 -14.73 12.19 1.23
N VAL A 316 -14.28 11.56 0.14
CA VAL A 316 -14.63 10.17 -0.20
C VAL A 316 -13.52 9.19 0.14
N ASN A 317 -12.29 9.68 0.28
CA ASN A 317 -11.18 8.94 0.87
C ASN A 317 -10.20 9.90 1.51
N GLU A 318 -9.67 9.52 2.68
CA GLU A 318 -8.64 10.26 3.39
C GLU A 318 -7.71 9.28 4.11
N GLU A 319 -6.43 9.34 3.73
CA GLU A 319 -5.36 8.61 4.37
C GLU A 319 -4.21 9.57 4.63
N SER A 320 -3.71 9.62 5.86
CA SER A 320 -2.55 10.39 6.22
C SER A 320 -1.41 9.47 6.65
N SER A 321 -0.18 9.91 6.42
CA SER A 321 0.99 9.13 6.79
C SER A 321 2.11 10.08 7.22
N PRO A 322 2.32 10.25 8.53
CA PRO A 322 3.48 10.99 9.00
C PRO A 322 4.77 10.25 8.61
N PRO A 323 5.86 10.97 8.29
CA PRO A 323 7.10 10.32 7.87
C PRO A 323 7.82 9.63 9.04
N THR A 324 8.50 8.52 8.76
CA THR A 324 9.57 8.02 9.60
C THR A 324 10.81 8.91 9.41
N PRO A 325 11.42 9.46 10.46
CA PRO A 325 12.64 10.27 10.32
C PRO A 325 13.74 9.50 9.57
N THR A 326 14.42 10.16 8.65
CA THR A 326 15.47 9.51 7.84
C THR A 326 16.67 9.04 8.67
N ASP A 327 16.88 9.60 9.84
CA ASP A 327 17.90 9.21 10.83
C ASP A 327 17.40 8.19 11.85
N ALA A 328 16.15 7.71 11.73
CA ALA A 328 15.62 6.67 12.60
C ALA A 328 16.49 5.40 12.54
N PRO A 329 16.70 4.70 13.68
CA PRO A 329 17.59 3.53 13.72
C PRO A 329 17.31 2.48 12.67
N ILE A 330 16.03 2.15 12.42
CA ILE A 330 15.63 1.14 11.43
C ILE A 330 15.98 1.57 9.99
N VAL A 331 15.87 2.87 9.66
CA VAL A 331 16.25 3.41 8.34
C VAL A 331 17.75 3.25 8.13
N GLN A 332 18.55 3.71 9.09
CA GLN A 332 20.02 3.66 9.00
C GLN A 332 20.53 2.21 8.99
N GLU A 333 19.90 1.34 9.77
CA GLU A 333 20.22 -0.09 9.78
C GLU A 333 19.95 -0.74 8.41
N LEU A 334 18.76 -0.54 7.84
CA LEU A 334 18.43 -1.08 6.52
C LEU A 334 19.38 -0.57 5.44
N LEU A 335 19.69 0.73 5.42
CA LEU A 335 20.66 1.31 4.48
C LEU A 335 22.04 0.66 4.61
N GLY A 336 22.50 0.44 5.85
CA GLY A 336 23.75 -0.25 6.16
C GLY A 336 23.77 -1.71 5.66
N ILE A 337 22.67 -2.44 5.87
CA ILE A 337 22.51 -3.82 5.41
C ILE A 337 22.46 -3.92 3.89
N LEU A 338 21.72 -3.03 3.21
CA LEU A 338 21.68 -2.97 1.75
C LEU A 338 23.07 -2.76 1.16
N ARG A 339 23.87 -1.92 1.77
CA ARG A 339 25.27 -1.71 1.37
C ARG A 339 26.12 -2.96 1.60
N LYS A 340 25.99 -3.61 2.78
CA LYS A 340 26.81 -4.77 3.19
C LYS A 340 26.45 -6.04 2.40
N VAL A 341 25.13 -6.32 2.27
CA VAL A 341 24.61 -7.59 1.71
C VAL A 341 24.44 -7.53 0.20
N ARG A 342 23.99 -6.38 -0.33
CA ARG A 342 23.64 -6.21 -1.74
C ARG A 342 24.59 -5.30 -2.52
N ASN A 343 25.56 -4.65 -1.85
CA ASN A 343 26.41 -3.60 -2.41
C ASN A 343 25.63 -2.44 -3.04
N LEU A 344 24.45 -2.12 -2.51
CA LEU A 344 23.58 -1.03 -2.98
C LEU A 344 23.87 0.28 -2.22
N ARG A 345 23.75 1.39 -2.94
CA ARG A 345 23.83 2.74 -2.36
C ARG A 345 22.42 3.31 -2.19
N ALA A 346 21.63 2.63 -1.38
CA ALA A 346 20.25 3.01 -1.17
C ALA A 346 20.12 4.35 -0.42
N LYS A 347 19.01 5.05 -0.70
CA LYS A 347 18.65 6.33 -0.10
C LYS A 347 17.20 6.30 0.40
N PRO A 348 16.87 7.07 1.46
CA PRO A 348 15.47 7.23 1.85
C PRO A 348 14.73 8.07 0.80
N VAL A 349 13.46 7.71 0.56
CA VAL A 349 12.55 8.38 -0.37
C VAL A 349 11.15 8.49 0.22
N GLY A 350 10.35 9.36 -0.39
CA GLY A 350 8.90 9.43 -0.16
C GLY A 350 8.15 9.06 -1.44
N ILE A 351 7.02 8.38 -1.29
CA ILE A 351 6.16 7.97 -2.39
C ILE A 351 4.84 8.75 -2.44
N GLY A 352 4.18 8.70 -3.59
CA GLY A 352 2.90 9.38 -3.80
C GLY A 352 1.68 8.54 -3.42
N GLY A 353 1.87 7.25 -3.17
CA GLY A 353 0.83 6.31 -2.75
C GLY A 353 0.80 6.09 -1.24
N GLY A 354 -0.08 5.20 -0.78
CA GLY A 354 -0.14 4.70 0.58
C GLY A 354 0.12 3.20 0.62
N THR A 355 0.67 2.72 1.73
CA THR A 355 0.85 1.31 2.07
C THR A 355 0.34 1.07 3.49
N VAL A 356 0.41 -0.16 3.98
CA VAL A 356 0.11 -0.44 5.40
C VAL A 356 1.04 0.28 6.39
N SER A 357 2.09 0.93 5.92
CA SER A 357 2.97 1.72 6.77
C SER A 357 2.31 3.01 7.29
N GLY A 358 1.35 3.57 6.56
CA GLY A 358 0.61 4.78 6.96
C GLY A 358 -0.03 4.65 8.33
N PRO A 359 -0.94 3.70 8.57
CA PRO A 359 -1.53 3.45 9.89
C PRO A 359 -0.51 3.20 11.01
N LEU A 360 0.58 2.47 10.72
CA LEU A 360 1.64 2.22 11.70
C LEU A 360 2.35 3.52 12.11
N ARG A 361 2.63 4.40 11.15
CA ARG A 361 3.27 5.71 11.39
C ARG A 361 2.34 6.69 12.12
N GLU A 362 1.03 6.62 11.89
CA GLU A 362 0.04 7.40 12.66
C GLU A 362 0.11 7.06 14.15
N GLU A 363 0.31 5.79 14.49
CA GLU A 363 0.55 5.29 15.85
C GLU A 363 2.00 5.52 16.33
N LYS A 364 2.81 6.27 15.55
CA LYS A 364 4.20 6.65 15.86
C LYS A 364 5.21 5.51 15.86
N PHE A 365 4.91 4.40 15.21
CA PHE A 365 5.89 3.35 14.99
C PHE A 365 6.84 3.72 13.85
N PRO A 366 8.17 3.65 14.06
CA PRO A 366 9.12 3.80 12.97
C PRO A 366 8.95 2.64 11.98
N CYS A 367 8.67 2.98 10.72
CA CYS A 367 8.39 2.02 9.67
C CYS A 367 9.19 2.35 8.41
N VAL A 368 9.77 1.34 7.79
CA VAL A 368 10.40 1.40 6.47
C VAL A 368 9.68 0.46 5.51
N VAL A 369 9.49 0.92 4.28
CA VAL A 369 8.96 0.08 3.19
C VAL A 369 10.09 -0.19 2.21
N TRP A 370 10.36 -1.47 1.95
CA TRP A 370 11.42 -1.85 1.04
C TRP A 370 11.29 -3.30 0.55
N SER A 371 11.37 -3.44 -0.75
CA SER A 371 11.60 -4.71 -1.47
C SER A 371 12.27 -4.39 -2.81
N THR A 372 12.61 -5.41 -3.60
CA THR A 372 13.11 -5.23 -4.96
C THR A 372 12.03 -5.70 -5.95
N THR A 373 11.30 -4.77 -6.55
CA THR A 373 10.16 -5.04 -7.45
C THR A 373 10.36 -4.39 -8.81
N ASP A 374 9.72 -4.94 -9.84
CA ASP A 374 9.63 -4.32 -11.17
C ASP A 374 8.33 -3.51 -11.35
N GLU A 375 7.56 -3.31 -10.26
CA GLU A 375 6.27 -2.62 -10.22
C GLU A 375 5.25 -3.25 -11.18
N THR A 376 5.20 -4.59 -11.22
CA THR A 376 4.24 -5.35 -12.03
C THR A 376 2.97 -5.71 -11.29
N GLY A 377 2.88 -5.40 -10.00
CA GLY A 377 1.67 -5.51 -9.20
C GLY A 377 0.49 -4.85 -9.90
N HIS A 378 -0.74 -5.37 -9.72
CA HIS A 378 -1.99 -4.88 -10.33
C HIS A 378 -2.04 -4.95 -11.87
N THR A 379 -0.96 -5.30 -12.56
CA THR A 379 -0.95 -5.42 -14.03
C THR A 379 -1.27 -6.84 -14.51
N VAL A 380 -1.64 -6.96 -15.78
CA VAL A 380 -1.68 -8.24 -16.47
C VAL A 380 -0.25 -8.73 -16.70
N ASN A 381 0.01 -10.02 -16.53
CA ASN A 381 1.34 -10.61 -16.53
C ASN A 381 2.24 -10.15 -15.38
N GLU A 382 1.66 -9.88 -14.22
CA GLU A 382 2.43 -9.73 -12.99
C GLU A 382 3.42 -10.87 -12.82
N TYR A 383 4.63 -10.55 -12.37
CA TYR A 383 5.66 -11.54 -12.08
C TYR A 383 6.58 -11.11 -10.94
N ALA A 384 7.12 -12.07 -10.23
CA ALA A 384 8.26 -11.88 -9.35
C ALA A 384 9.54 -12.39 -10.01
N LYS A 385 10.63 -11.60 -9.96
CA LYS A 385 11.97 -12.09 -10.33
C LYS A 385 12.50 -13.03 -9.25
N ILE A 386 12.89 -14.24 -9.65
CA ILE A 386 13.40 -15.24 -8.71
C ILE A 386 14.66 -14.76 -8.00
N ASP A 387 15.51 -13.98 -8.68
CA ASP A 387 16.70 -13.40 -8.06
C ASP A 387 16.36 -12.36 -6.99
N ASN A 388 15.26 -11.60 -7.15
CA ASN A 388 14.79 -10.64 -6.16
C ASN A 388 14.32 -11.36 -4.88
N LEU A 389 13.52 -12.44 -5.03
CA LEU A 389 13.07 -13.27 -3.90
C LEU A 389 14.24 -13.70 -3.01
N VAL A 390 15.30 -14.24 -3.64
CA VAL A 390 16.49 -14.74 -2.93
C VAL A 390 17.27 -13.58 -2.31
N ALA A 391 17.42 -12.49 -3.04
CA ALA A 391 18.21 -11.35 -2.61
C ALA A 391 17.55 -10.58 -1.46
N ASP A 392 16.22 -10.40 -1.52
CA ASP A 392 15.45 -9.74 -0.46
C ASP A 392 15.42 -10.61 0.80
N ALA A 393 15.28 -11.94 0.67
CA ALA A 393 15.41 -12.86 1.80
C ALA A 393 16.74 -12.70 2.54
N LYS A 394 17.86 -12.47 1.83
CA LYS A 394 19.16 -12.23 2.46
C LYS A 394 19.18 -10.91 3.26
N VAL A 395 18.57 -9.85 2.76
CA VAL A 395 18.45 -8.58 3.47
C VAL A 395 17.61 -8.76 4.74
N PHE A 396 16.47 -9.45 4.64
CA PHE A 396 15.60 -9.71 5.79
C PHE A 396 16.30 -10.63 6.83
N ALA A 397 17.07 -11.63 6.39
CA ALA A 397 17.86 -12.45 7.32
C ALA A 397 18.91 -11.61 8.07
N ALA A 398 19.57 -10.67 7.41
CA ALA A 398 20.52 -9.78 8.05
C ALA A 398 19.85 -8.83 9.05
N LEU A 399 18.66 -8.29 8.73
CA LEU A 399 17.85 -7.50 9.66
C LEU A 399 17.44 -8.31 10.89
N MET A 400 17.03 -9.57 10.72
CA MET A 400 16.65 -10.49 11.81
C MET A 400 17.85 -10.84 12.69
N ALA A 401 19.02 -11.01 12.09
CA ALA A 401 20.26 -11.28 12.83
C ALA A 401 20.66 -10.07 13.71
N GLY A 402 20.24 -8.89 13.35
CA GLY A 402 20.56 -7.66 14.07
C GLY A 402 21.95 -7.10 13.74
N PRO A 403 22.30 -5.96 14.29
CA PRO A 403 23.63 -5.38 14.12
C PRO A 403 24.70 -6.26 14.77
N ASP A 404 25.87 -6.35 14.11
CA ASP A 404 27.08 -7.05 14.62
C ASP A 404 27.63 -6.40 15.88
#